data_7e9b691c3c5faa00d41036ed5f698cfd
#
_entry.id   7e9b691c3c5faa00d41036ed5f698cfd
#
_cell.length_a   1.000
_cell.length_b   1.000
_cell.length_c   1.000
_cell.angle_alpha   90.00
_cell.angle_beta   90.00
_cell.angle_gamma   90.00
#
_symmetry.space_group_name_H-M   'P 1'
#
loop_
_entity.id
_entity.type
_entity.pdbx_description
1 polymer ?
#
loop_
_entity_poly.entity_id
_entity_poly.type
_entity_poly.pdbx_seq_one_letter_code
_entity_poly.pdbx_strand_id
1 'polypeptide(L)'
;MDFSDNNQNNKEVLEIFRVESEEILDRLFNNLFALEDTPANKDIIGVVYRDLHSLKGAVRMVGFNNIQMILHKMEDFFDSVNNNKILLDANILKLMNNSLEAVSKYLQESIQNERESIDEGYTTIISNLEFLMEQELEKAQTP
;
A
#
# COMPACT_ATOMS: atom_id res chain seq x y z
N MET A 1 7.28 16.23 7.91
CA MET A 1 7.39 16.31 9.38
C MET A 1 8.83 16.09 9.78
N ASP A 2 9.34 16.93 10.67
CA ASP A 2 10.70 16.81 11.18
C ASP A 2 10.66 16.22 12.58
N PHE A 3 11.33 15.09 12.80
CA PHE A 3 11.38 14.40 14.08
C PHE A 3 12.59 14.78 14.93
N SER A 4 13.38 15.79 14.51
CA SER A 4 14.58 16.17 15.24
C SER A 4 14.34 17.14 16.40
N ASP A 5 13.28 17.95 16.37
CA ASP A 5 13.12 19.11 17.23
C ASP A 5 12.22 18.93 18.45
N ASN A 6 11.34 17.89 18.49
CA ASN A 6 10.46 17.66 19.64
C ASN A 6 10.07 16.19 19.76
N ASN A 7 10.89 15.42 20.45
CA ASN A 7 10.73 13.97 20.55
C ASN A 7 9.39 13.54 21.15
N GLN A 8 8.85 14.30 22.12
CA GLN A 8 7.59 13.90 22.76
C GLN A 8 6.39 14.09 21.84
N ASN A 9 6.31 15.22 21.13
CA ASN A 9 5.25 15.46 20.16
C ASN A 9 5.33 14.48 19.00
N ASN A 10 6.56 14.15 18.57
CA ASN A 10 6.76 13.18 17.49
C ASN A 10 6.29 11.79 17.91
N LYS A 11 6.55 11.38 19.15
CA LYS A 11 6.08 10.10 19.67
C LYS A 11 4.57 10.04 19.74
N GLU A 12 3.91 11.11 20.17
CA GLU A 12 2.46 11.19 20.23
C GLU A 12 1.85 11.11 18.83
N VAL A 13 2.42 11.85 17.87
CA VAL A 13 1.96 11.81 16.48
C VAL A 13 2.13 10.42 15.89
N LEU A 14 3.28 9.77 16.11
CA LEU A 14 3.52 8.42 15.62
C LEU A 14 2.60 7.39 16.28
N GLU A 15 2.25 7.57 17.54
CA GLU A 15 1.31 6.67 18.22
C GLU A 15 -0.10 6.78 17.62
N ILE A 16 -0.56 8.00 17.35
CA ILE A 16 -1.84 8.21 16.66
C ILE A 16 -1.79 7.58 15.26
N PHE A 17 -0.70 7.83 14.54
CA PHE A 17 -0.49 7.25 13.22
C PHE A 17 -0.49 5.72 13.27
N ARG A 18 0.16 5.13 14.28
CA ARG A 18 0.20 3.67 14.46
C ARG A 18 -1.21 3.09 14.56
N VAL A 19 -2.05 3.68 15.41
CA VAL A 19 -3.42 3.20 15.61
C VAL A 19 -4.22 3.29 14.31
N GLU A 20 -4.17 4.45 13.66
CA GLU A 20 -4.92 4.67 12.40
C GLU A 20 -4.44 3.74 11.28
N SER A 21 -3.11 3.61 11.13
CA SER A 21 -2.55 2.79 10.06
C SER A 21 -2.82 1.30 10.27
N GLU A 22 -2.77 0.81 11.51
CA GLU A 22 -3.11 -0.58 11.82
C GLU A 22 -4.56 -0.90 11.46
N GLU A 23 -5.49 -0.01 11.76
CA GLU A 23 -6.90 -0.19 11.39
C GLU A 23 -7.09 -0.28 9.87
N ILE A 24 -6.44 0.61 9.13
CA ILE A 24 -6.53 0.60 7.67
C ILE A 24 -5.88 -0.67 7.10
N LEU A 25 -4.70 -1.05 7.61
CA LEU A 25 -4.01 -2.27 7.18
C LEU A 25 -4.87 -3.51 7.41
N ASP A 26 -5.53 -3.62 8.55
CA ASP A 26 -6.41 -4.75 8.84
C ASP A 26 -7.55 -4.84 7.82
N ARG A 27 -8.19 -3.72 7.50
CA ARG A 27 -9.23 -3.70 6.47
C ARG A 27 -8.69 -4.08 5.10
N LEU A 28 -7.50 -3.56 4.75
CA LEU A 28 -6.87 -3.88 3.47
C LEU A 28 -6.57 -5.38 3.34
N PHE A 29 -5.98 -5.99 4.37
CA PHE A 29 -5.69 -7.43 4.35
C PHE A 29 -6.98 -8.25 4.23
N ASN A 30 -8.00 -7.90 5.01
CA ASN A 30 -9.29 -8.60 4.96
C ASN A 30 -9.95 -8.49 3.59
N ASN A 31 -9.89 -7.32 2.98
CA ASN A 31 -10.51 -7.08 1.67
C ASN A 31 -9.72 -7.72 0.52
N LEU A 32 -8.39 -7.72 0.60
CA LEU A 32 -7.58 -8.45 -0.38
C LEU A 32 -7.87 -9.96 -0.32
N PHE A 33 -8.03 -10.49 0.90
CA PHE A 33 -8.41 -11.88 1.09
C PHE A 33 -9.78 -12.17 0.47
N ALA A 34 -10.76 -11.29 0.71
CA ALA A 34 -12.11 -11.45 0.15
C ALA A 34 -12.11 -11.42 -1.38
N LEU A 35 -11.22 -10.63 -1.98
CA LEU A 35 -11.09 -10.56 -3.44
C LEU A 35 -10.57 -11.85 -4.07
N GLU A 36 -9.92 -12.73 -3.31
CA GLU A 36 -9.49 -14.04 -3.84
C GLU A 36 -10.69 -14.85 -4.35
N ASP A 37 -11.81 -14.79 -3.63
CA ASP A 37 -13.02 -15.51 -4.01
C ASP A 37 -13.91 -14.71 -4.98
N THR A 38 -13.86 -13.38 -4.92
CA THR A 38 -14.70 -12.50 -5.72
C THR A 38 -13.88 -11.37 -6.35
N PRO A 39 -12.95 -11.70 -7.29
CA PRO A 39 -11.99 -10.70 -7.82
C PRO A 39 -12.64 -9.58 -8.63
N ALA A 40 -13.88 -9.73 -9.05
CA ALA A 40 -14.61 -8.71 -9.79
C ALA A 40 -15.59 -7.89 -8.92
N ASN A 41 -15.53 -8.06 -7.61
CA ASN A 41 -16.46 -7.35 -6.70
C ASN A 41 -16.07 -5.86 -6.62
N LYS A 42 -16.84 -5.02 -7.32
CA LYS A 42 -16.56 -3.59 -7.46
C LYS A 42 -16.66 -2.84 -6.13
N ASP A 43 -17.54 -3.26 -5.23
CA ASP A 43 -17.66 -2.60 -3.93
C ASP A 43 -16.39 -2.78 -3.11
N ILE A 44 -15.86 -4.01 -3.06
CA ILE A 44 -14.63 -4.30 -2.34
C ILE A 44 -13.44 -3.60 -3.00
N ILE A 45 -13.33 -3.63 -4.33
CA ILE A 45 -12.28 -2.93 -5.08
C ILE A 45 -12.27 -1.44 -4.74
N GLY A 46 -13.45 -0.82 -4.70
CA GLY A 46 -13.57 0.60 -4.36
C GLY A 46 -13.14 0.91 -2.93
N VAL A 47 -13.44 0.03 -1.98
CA VAL A 47 -13.00 0.19 -0.59
C VAL A 47 -11.48 0.06 -0.49
N VAL A 48 -10.89 -0.93 -1.17
CA VAL A 48 -9.44 -1.12 -1.20
C VAL A 48 -8.76 0.13 -1.77
N TYR A 49 -9.26 0.64 -2.88
CA TYR A 49 -8.72 1.86 -3.49
C TYR A 49 -8.73 3.04 -2.50
N ARG A 50 -9.86 3.28 -1.83
CA ARG A 50 -9.99 4.38 -0.87
C ARG A 50 -9.08 4.20 0.33
N ASP A 51 -8.97 2.96 0.85
CA ASP A 51 -8.09 2.69 2.00
C ASP A 51 -6.61 2.84 1.63
N LEU A 52 -6.21 2.41 0.44
CA LEU A 52 -4.84 2.66 -0.05
C LEU A 52 -4.55 4.15 -0.16
N HIS A 53 -5.50 4.92 -0.69
CA HIS A 53 -5.36 6.37 -0.81
C HIS A 53 -5.20 7.02 0.58
N SER A 54 -6.03 6.63 1.53
CA SER A 54 -5.98 7.16 2.90
C SER A 54 -4.68 6.82 3.60
N LEU A 55 -4.24 5.56 3.48
CA LEU A 55 -2.97 5.12 4.10
C LEU A 55 -1.78 5.83 3.46
N LYS A 56 -1.77 5.97 2.13
CA LYS A 56 -0.74 6.72 1.42
C LYS A 56 -0.62 8.14 1.96
N GLY A 57 -1.75 8.83 2.13
CA GLY A 57 -1.78 10.20 2.67
C GLY A 57 -1.24 10.28 4.09
N ALA A 58 -1.63 9.35 4.96
CA ALA A 58 -1.17 9.30 6.35
C ALA A 58 0.35 9.04 6.43
N VAL A 59 0.85 8.10 5.62
CA VAL A 59 2.27 7.75 5.56
C VAL A 59 3.09 8.94 5.06
N ARG A 60 2.57 9.65 4.05
CA ARG A 60 3.20 10.87 3.53
C ARG A 60 3.32 11.95 4.61
N MET A 61 2.28 12.13 5.40
CA MET A 61 2.28 13.16 6.47
C MET A 61 3.36 12.93 7.51
N VAL A 62 3.68 11.67 7.83
CA VAL A 62 4.76 11.37 8.78
C VAL A 62 6.14 11.29 8.11
N GLY A 63 6.22 11.52 6.79
CA GLY A 63 7.48 11.65 6.08
C GLY A 63 8.13 10.35 5.63
N PHE A 64 7.40 9.23 5.62
CA PHE A 64 7.92 7.93 5.19
C PHE A 64 7.76 7.78 3.66
N ASN A 65 8.58 8.50 2.92
CA ASN A 65 8.42 8.68 1.47
C ASN A 65 8.63 7.41 0.66
N ASN A 66 9.51 6.52 1.09
CA ASN A 66 9.74 5.26 0.38
C ASN A 66 8.56 4.29 0.57
N ILE A 67 8.02 4.22 1.78
CA ILE A 67 6.85 3.40 2.06
C ILE A 67 5.65 3.96 1.29
N GLN A 68 5.52 5.27 1.25
CA GLN A 68 4.47 5.95 0.48
C GLN A 68 4.52 5.57 -0.99
N MET A 69 5.71 5.36 -1.56
CA MET A 69 5.86 4.98 -2.97
C MET A 69 5.26 3.60 -3.26
N ILE A 70 5.44 2.63 -2.35
CA ILE A 70 4.81 1.31 -2.50
C ILE A 70 3.29 1.48 -2.57
N LEU A 71 2.73 2.23 -1.62
CA LEU A 71 1.29 2.46 -1.55
C LEU A 71 0.76 3.19 -2.77
N HIS A 72 1.53 4.16 -3.28
CA HIS A 72 1.16 4.89 -4.49
C HIS A 72 1.02 3.95 -5.69
N LYS A 73 1.98 3.03 -5.86
CA LYS A 73 1.94 2.06 -6.96
C LYS A 73 0.79 1.08 -6.81
N MET A 74 0.49 0.65 -5.59
CA MET A 74 -0.67 -0.19 -5.33
C MET A 74 -1.98 0.55 -5.62
N GLU A 75 -2.07 1.80 -5.21
CA GLU A 75 -3.23 2.65 -5.48
C GLU A 75 -3.46 2.82 -6.98
N ASP A 76 -2.40 3.10 -7.75
CA ASP A 76 -2.49 3.22 -9.22
C ASP A 76 -3.02 1.94 -9.84
N PHE A 77 -2.58 0.79 -9.30
CA PHE A 77 -3.04 -0.51 -9.76
C PHE A 77 -4.55 -0.66 -9.55
N PHE A 78 -5.02 -0.38 -8.34
CA PHE A 78 -6.45 -0.47 -8.01
C PHE A 78 -7.29 0.59 -8.71
N ASP A 79 -6.71 1.75 -9.02
CA ASP A 79 -7.38 2.74 -9.87
C ASP A 79 -7.65 2.15 -11.26
N SER A 80 -6.67 1.49 -11.85
CA SER A 80 -6.82 0.84 -13.15
C SER A 80 -7.83 -0.31 -13.12
N VAL A 81 -7.86 -1.07 -12.01
CA VAL A 81 -8.85 -2.12 -11.81
C VAL A 81 -10.27 -1.51 -11.69
N ASN A 82 -10.39 -0.45 -10.93
CA ASN A 82 -11.68 0.21 -10.71
C ASN A 82 -12.23 0.82 -12.01
N ASN A 83 -11.34 1.22 -12.92
CA ASN A 83 -11.69 1.78 -14.23
C ASN A 83 -11.76 0.71 -15.33
N ASN A 84 -11.78 -0.56 -14.97
CA ASN A 84 -11.91 -1.71 -15.88
C ASN A 84 -10.77 -1.86 -16.89
N LYS A 85 -9.61 -1.25 -16.61
CA LYS A 85 -8.42 -1.40 -17.47
C LYS A 85 -7.65 -2.66 -17.17
N ILE A 86 -7.74 -3.15 -15.94
CA ILE A 86 -7.06 -4.35 -15.45
C ILE A 86 -8.08 -5.23 -14.75
N LEU A 87 -8.00 -6.54 -14.99
CA LEU A 87 -8.81 -7.53 -14.26
C LEU A 87 -7.91 -8.21 -13.21
N LEU A 88 -8.40 -8.24 -11.98
CA LEU A 88 -7.69 -8.92 -10.90
C LEU A 88 -7.65 -10.43 -11.15
N ASP A 89 -6.50 -11.01 -10.88
CA ASP A 89 -6.31 -12.46 -10.87
C ASP A 89 -5.47 -12.87 -9.66
N ALA A 90 -5.25 -14.17 -9.50
CA ALA A 90 -4.51 -14.71 -8.36
C ALA A 90 -3.07 -14.17 -8.28
N ASN A 91 -2.41 -13.98 -9.42
CA ASN A 91 -1.03 -13.47 -9.44
C ASN A 91 -0.96 -12.01 -8.98
N ILE A 92 -1.90 -11.19 -9.44
CA ILE A 92 -1.98 -9.78 -9.05
C ILE A 92 -2.25 -9.69 -7.55
N LEU A 93 -3.24 -10.43 -7.06
CA LEU A 93 -3.60 -10.41 -5.64
C LEU A 93 -2.45 -10.89 -4.75
N LYS A 94 -1.69 -11.89 -5.20
CA LYS A 94 -0.51 -12.35 -4.47
C LYS A 94 0.53 -11.25 -4.35
N LEU A 95 0.82 -10.54 -5.43
CA LEU A 95 1.78 -9.42 -5.40
C LEU A 95 1.27 -8.29 -4.51
N MET A 96 -0.03 -7.96 -4.60
CA MET A 96 -0.62 -6.91 -3.74
C MET A 96 -0.50 -7.29 -2.26
N ASN A 97 -0.80 -8.55 -1.93
CA ASN A 97 -0.70 -9.01 -0.56
C ASN A 97 0.75 -8.97 -0.05
N ASN A 98 1.71 -9.44 -0.87
CA ASN A 98 3.14 -9.39 -0.52
C ASN A 98 3.61 -7.95 -0.32
N SER A 99 3.17 -7.03 -1.17
CA SER A 99 3.50 -5.62 -1.08
C SER A 99 2.93 -5.00 0.20
N LEU A 100 1.71 -5.35 0.55
CA LEU A 100 1.07 -4.86 1.78
C LEU A 100 1.75 -5.41 3.03
N GLU A 101 2.18 -6.67 3.01
CA GLU A 101 2.98 -7.26 4.10
C GLU A 101 4.28 -6.48 4.31
N ALA A 102 4.96 -6.10 3.22
CA ALA A 102 6.17 -5.28 3.29
C ALA A 102 5.87 -3.90 3.87
N VAL A 103 4.78 -3.25 3.45
CA VAL A 103 4.34 -1.96 4.02
C VAL A 103 4.12 -2.10 5.52
N SER A 104 3.41 -3.13 5.95
CA SER A 104 3.13 -3.38 7.37
C SER A 104 4.42 -3.53 8.17
N LYS A 105 5.36 -4.34 7.67
CA LYS A 105 6.66 -4.55 8.31
C LYS A 105 7.45 -3.25 8.40
N TYR A 106 7.56 -2.51 7.29
CA TYR A 106 8.32 -1.27 7.25
C TYR A 106 7.70 -0.19 8.14
N LEU A 107 6.38 -0.10 8.19
CA LEU A 107 5.70 0.84 9.08
C LEU A 107 5.98 0.52 10.54
N GLN A 108 5.89 -0.75 10.92
CA GLN A 108 6.16 -1.18 12.29
C GLN A 108 7.58 -0.82 12.71
N GLU A 109 8.58 -1.12 11.86
CA GLU A 109 9.97 -0.81 12.13
C GLU A 109 10.23 0.70 12.15
N SER A 110 9.61 1.44 11.22
CA SER A 110 9.78 2.90 11.12
C SER A 110 9.20 3.62 12.32
N ILE A 111 8.04 3.21 12.79
CA ILE A 111 7.42 3.78 13.99
C ILE A 111 8.28 3.51 15.22
N GLN A 112 8.76 2.27 15.36
CA GLN A 112 9.61 1.89 16.48
C GLN A 112 10.91 2.68 16.50
N ASN A 113 11.51 2.89 15.33
CA ASN A 113 12.78 3.61 15.19
C ASN A 113 12.62 5.12 15.10
N GLU A 114 11.39 5.62 15.05
CA GLU A 114 11.06 7.03 14.88
C GLU A 114 11.70 7.64 13.62
N ARG A 115 11.91 6.81 12.59
CA ARG A 115 12.44 7.20 11.27
C ARG A 115 12.13 6.12 10.27
N GLU A 116 12.02 6.49 8.99
CA GLU A 116 11.75 5.52 7.95
C GLU A 116 12.81 4.43 7.93
N SER A 117 12.38 3.19 8.00
CA SER A 117 13.23 2.00 8.03
C SER A 117 12.73 1.02 6.97
N ILE A 118 13.51 0.86 5.92
CA ILE A 118 13.27 -0.11 4.85
C ILE A 118 14.51 -0.99 4.71
N ASP A 119 14.37 -2.12 4.05
CA ASP A 119 15.49 -3.00 3.79
C ASP A 119 15.74 -3.15 2.28
N GLU A 120 16.68 -4.02 1.93
CA GLU A 120 17.08 -4.26 0.53
C GLU A 120 15.94 -4.85 -0.32
N GLY A 121 14.92 -5.44 0.30
CA GLY A 121 13.75 -5.97 -0.41
C GLY A 121 12.88 -4.88 -1.02
N TYR A 122 13.01 -3.64 -0.58
CA TYR A 122 12.22 -2.52 -1.08
C TYR A 122 12.32 -2.35 -2.60
N THR A 123 13.53 -2.38 -3.15
CA THR A 123 13.72 -2.20 -4.59
C THR A 123 13.08 -3.31 -5.40
N THR A 124 13.11 -4.54 -4.90
CA THR A 124 12.45 -5.68 -5.54
C THR A 124 10.92 -5.50 -5.57
N ILE A 125 10.34 -5.02 -4.46
CA ILE A 125 8.89 -4.76 -4.40
C ILE A 125 8.50 -3.71 -5.42
N ILE A 126 9.22 -2.60 -5.48
CA ILE A 126 8.94 -1.51 -6.42
C ILE A 126 9.07 -2.02 -7.86
N SER A 127 10.14 -2.75 -8.18
CA SER A 127 10.36 -3.30 -9.51
C SER A 127 9.26 -4.28 -9.93
N ASN A 128 8.81 -5.12 -9.01
CA ASN A 128 7.75 -6.09 -9.28
C ASN A 128 6.42 -5.38 -9.57
N LEU A 129 6.10 -4.34 -8.79
CA LEU A 129 4.87 -3.56 -9.00
C LEU A 129 4.90 -2.84 -10.36
N GLU A 130 6.03 -2.22 -10.70
CA GLU A 130 6.19 -1.53 -11.99
C GLU A 130 6.08 -2.50 -13.17
N PHE A 131 6.76 -3.63 -13.07
CA PHE A 131 6.77 -4.64 -14.12
C PHE A 131 5.35 -5.21 -14.35
N LEU A 132 4.64 -5.54 -13.27
CA LEU A 132 3.29 -6.08 -13.39
C LEU A 132 2.33 -5.05 -14.00
N MET A 133 2.44 -3.78 -13.60
CA MET A 133 1.62 -2.71 -14.18
C MET A 133 1.85 -2.60 -15.69
N GLU A 134 3.11 -2.61 -16.14
CA GLU A 134 3.44 -2.56 -17.57
C GLU A 134 2.84 -3.74 -18.32
N GLN A 135 2.98 -4.96 -17.78
CA GLN A 135 2.45 -6.16 -18.41
C GLN A 135 0.92 -6.11 -18.54
N GLU A 136 0.24 -5.69 -17.47
CA GLU A 136 -1.22 -5.66 -17.47
C GLU A 136 -1.77 -4.58 -18.40
N LEU A 137 -1.12 -3.42 -18.47
CA LEU A 137 -1.52 -2.38 -19.40
C LEU A 137 -1.27 -2.77 -20.88
N GLU A 138 -0.21 -3.52 -21.16
CA GLU A 138 0.03 -4.07 -22.50
C GLU A 138 -1.07 -5.04 -22.90
N LYS A 139 -1.50 -5.92 -22.00
CA LYS A 139 -2.62 -6.84 -22.26
C LYS A 139 -3.89 -6.08 -22.59
N ALA A 140 -4.15 -4.97 -21.91
CA ALA A 140 -5.35 -4.15 -22.13
C ALA A 140 -5.34 -3.48 -23.50
N GLN A 141 -4.18 -3.29 -24.15
CA GLN A 141 -4.03 -2.69 -25.46
C GLN A 141 -4.08 -3.70 -26.58
N THR A 142 -3.99 -4.99 -26.29
CA THR A 142 -4.02 -6.05 -27.28
C THR A 142 -5.46 -6.48 -27.55
N PRO A 143 -5.94 -6.45 -28.81
CA PRO A 143 -7.31 -6.86 -29.15
C PRO A 143 -7.54 -8.35 -28.93
#